data_e11baa242433d6f7b410f69fbedc9381
#
_entry.id   e11baa242433d6f7b410f69fbedc9381
#
_cell.length_a   1.000
_cell.length_b   1.000
_cell.length_c   1.000
_cell.angle_alpha   90.00
_cell.angle_beta   90.00
_cell.angle_gamma   90.00
#
_symmetry.space_group_name_H-M   'P 1'
#
loop_
_entity.id
_entity.type
_entity.pdbx_description
1 polymer ?
#
loop_
_entity_poly.entity_id
_entity_poly.type
_entity_poly.pdbx_seq_one_letter_code
_entity_poly.pdbx_strand_id
1 'polypeptide(L)'
;MLDLSALQREAAATGFRTESLEKVIRLLDVLEGIRSHPFLKSRLALKGGTALNLFVLDVPRLSVDIDLNYIGTAEREPMLAERPQVELALQAVCGRLGLQTRRVPGEHAGGKWRLTYMGVDGRPGTLEVDVNFLLRTPLWPPGSADSRRIGSFGVSGVPMLNLHELVAGKLAALFGRSASRDLFDVRGLLAAGPFDTERLRLGFVSYGGMSRRDWREVSLDEVQADLRDVGQRLLPLLRAGAGPARTDLVVWSAALASESRELLSAVLPLRAEEVAFLGLLNERGEIRPDLLTGDAAMQALLRAHPGLRWKALNVRRHRGIDGGDGGVRGNVD
;
A
#
# COMPACT_ATOMS: atom_id res chain seq x y z
N MET A 1 11.93 28.61 4.20
CA MET A 1 12.35 27.87 2.99
C MET A 1 13.34 26.81 3.45
N LEU A 2 13.21 25.57 3.00
CA LEU A 2 14.16 24.50 3.33
C LEU A 2 15.48 24.77 2.61
N ASP A 3 16.56 24.94 3.37
CA ASP A 3 17.93 25.05 2.86
C ASP A 3 18.78 23.86 3.35
N LEU A 4 19.97 23.70 2.81
CA LEU A 4 20.85 22.58 3.14
C LEU A 4 21.20 22.53 4.64
N SER A 5 21.46 23.68 5.26
CA SER A 5 21.84 23.74 6.67
C SER A 5 20.66 23.35 7.58
N ALA A 6 19.45 23.83 7.26
CA ALA A 6 18.24 23.44 7.97
C ALA A 6 17.96 21.94 7.83
N LEU A 7 18.07 21.40 6.62
CA LEU A 7 17.89 19.97 6.37
C LEU A 7 18.90 19.10 7.12
N GLN A 8 20.18 19.53 7.18
CA GLN A 8 21.22 18.82 7.94
C GLN A 8 20.94 18.82 9.45
N ARG A 9 20.49 19.96 10.01
CA ARG A 9 20.08 20.02 11.43
C ARG A 9 18.92 19.09 11.73
N GLU A 10 17.89 19.09 10.88
CA GLU A 10 16.74 18.17 11.04
C GLU A 10 17.15 16.70 10.90
N ALA A 11 18.04 16.38 9.97
CA ALA A 11 18.57 15.03 9.80
C ALA A 11 19.34 14.56 11.04
N ALA A 12 20.18 15.41 11.62
CA ALA A 12 20.90 15.13 12.86
C ALA A 12 19.94 14.94 14.04
N ALA A 13 18.91 15.78 14.16
CA ALA A 13 17.93 15.71 15.25
C ALA A 13 17.02 14.48 15.16
N THR A 14 16.66 14.06 13.94
CA THR A 14 15.74 12.93 13.70
C THR A 14 16.43 11.59 13.54
N GLY A 15 17.74 11.59 13.27
CA GLY A 15 18.54 10.37 13.03
C GLY A 15 18.31 9.74 11.66
N PHE A 16 17.75 10.48 10.69
CA PHE A 16 17.57 10.00 9.32
C PHE A 16 18.63 10.56 8.38
N ARG A 17 18.85 9.87 7.26
CA ARG A 17 19.72 10.38 6.19
C ARG A 17 19.11 11.61 5.55
N THR A 18 19.91 12.63 5.30
CA THR A 18 19.52 13.92 4.72
C THR A 18 18.71 13.77 3.42
N GLU A 19 19.20 12.94 2.49
CA GLU A 19 18.52 12.68 1.22
C GLU A 19 17.14 12.06 1.38
N SER A 20 17.01 11.05 2.27
CA SER A 20 15.72 10.38 2.53
C SER A 20 14.75 11.31 3.25
N LEU A 21 15.26 12.14 4.16
CA LEU A 21 14.47 13.13 4.89
C LEU A 21 13.92 14.20 3.93
N GLU A 22 14.73 14.73 3.01
CA GLU A 22 14.25 15.69 2.00
C GLU A 22 13.10 15.12 1.17
N LYS A 23 13.24 13.85 0.72
CA LYS A 23 12.15 13.17 0.00
C LYS A 23 10.85 13.16 0.79
N VAL A 24 10.94 12.83 2.08
CA VAL A 24 9.74 12.78 2.95
C VAL A 24 9.15 14.16 3.19
N ILE A 25 9.95 15.20 3.37
CA ILE A 25 9.45 16.57 3.49
C ILE A 25 8.64 16.96 2.25
N ARG A 26 9.19 16.73 1.06
CA ARG A 26 8.48 17.01 -0.21
C ARG A 26 7.23 16.14 -0.40
N LEU A 27 7.29 14.89 0.07
CA LEU A 27 6.15 13.99 0.09
C LEU A 27 5.02 14.54 0.98
N LEU A 28 5.35 15.05 2.17
CA LEU A 28 4.37 15.70 3.06
C LEU A 28 3.75 16.94 2.41
N ASP A 29 4.53 17.74 1.67
CA ASP A 29 4.01 18.89 0.90
C ASP A 29 3.02 18.44 -0.19
N VAL A 30 3.30 17.33 -0.89
CA VAL A 30 2.38 16.75 -1.89
C VAL A 30 1.10 16.27 -1.22
N LEU A 31 1.18 15.59 -0.08
CA LEU A 31 0.01 15.14 0.69
C LEU A 31 -0.83 16.33 1.18
N GLU A 32 -0.19 17.41 1.65
CA GLU A 32 -0.89 18.66 2.01
C GLU A 32 -1.60 19.26 0.79
N GLY A 33 -0.94 19.28 -0.36
CA GLY A 33 -1.53 19.75 -1.61
C GLY A 33 -2.73 18.91 -2.06
N ILE A 34 -2.69 17.60 -1.91
CA ILE A 34 -3.81 16.68 -2.23
C ILE A 34 -4.95 16.89 -1.25
N ARG A 35 -4.66 16.93 0.05
CA ARG A 35 -5.65 17.11 1.11
C ARG A 35 -6.41 18.44 1.00
N SER A 36 -5.68 19.52 0.69
CA SER A 36 -6.27 20.87 0.56
C SER A 36 -6.99 21.08 -0.78
N HIS A 37 -6.77 20.22 -1.78
CA HIS A 37 -7.39 20.36 -3.09
C HIS A 37 -8.89 19.98 -3.04
N PRO A 38 -9.82 20.88 -3.41
CA PRO A 38 -11.27 20.68 -3.23
C PRO A 38 -11.81 19.43 -3.94
N PHE A 39 -11.23 19.06 -5.07
CA PHE A 39 -11.62 17.87 -5.84
C PHE A 39 -10.94 16.59 -5.36
N LEU A 40 -9.63 16.63 -5.06
CA LEU A 40 -8.86 15.42 -4.73
C LEU A 40 -9.14 14.88 -3.33
N LYS A 41 -9.39 15.76 -2.34
CA LYS A 41 -9.55 15.38 -0.92
C LYS A 41 -10.62 14.33 -0.65
N SER A 42 -11.68 14.28 -1.47
CA SER A 42 -12.77 13.31 -1.35
C SER A 42 -12.64 12.12 -2.29
N ARG A 43 -11.60 12.07 -3.11
CA ARG A 43 -11.41 11.07 -4.16
C ARG A 43 -10.16 10.22 -3.98
N LEU A 44 -9.25 10.63 -3.14
CA LEU A 44 -8.01 9.91 -2.90
C LEU A 44 -7.84 9.60 -1.42
N ALA A 45 -7.46 8.38 -1.10
CA ALA A 45 -7.11 7.94 0.25
C ALA A 45 -5.69 7.37 0.26
N LEU A 46 -4.88 7.81 1.22
CA LEU A 46 -3.52 7.34 1.42
C LEU A 46 -3.52 5.89 1.88
N LYS A 47 -2.57 5.12 1.34
CA LYS A 47 -2.29 3.74 1.74
C LYS A 47 -0.79 3.46 1.73
N GLY A 48 -0.42 2.19 1.83
CA GLY A 48 0.95 1.74 1.62
C GLY A 48 1.91 2.08 2.76
N GLY A 49 3.21 2.04 2.45
CA GLY A 49 4.27 2.23 3.45
C GLY A 49 4.25 3.60 4.10
N THR A 50 3.89 4.63 3.37
CA THR A 50 3.80 6.01 3.88
C THR A 50 2.69 6.16 4.90
N ALA A 51 1.48 5.64 4.63
CA ALA A 51 0.39 5.61 5.61
C ALA A 51 0.82 4.92 6.91
N LEU A 52 1.48 3.78 6.81
CA LEU A 52 1.87 2.98 7.96
C LEU A 52 2.99 3.62 8.78
N ASN A 53 4.07 4.06 8.12
CA ASN A 53 5.25 4.52 8.84
C ASN A 53 5.16 5.96 9.34
N LEU A 54 4.43 6.83 8.62
CA LEU A 54 4.35 8.24 8.99
C LEU A 54 3.07 8.60 9.77
N PHE A 55 2.04 7.75 9.75
CA PHE A 55 0.76 8.07 10.40
C PHE A 55 0.36 7.07 11.49
N VAL A 56 0.68 5.78 11.33
CA VAL A 56 0.29 4.74 12.28
C VAL A 56 1.43 4.45 13.28
N LEU A 57 2.60 4.10 12.78
CA LEU A 57 3.79 3.81 13.59
C LEU A 57 4.48 5.12 14.05
N ASP A 58 5.46 5.00 14.95
CA ASP A 58 6.26 6.14 15.41
C ASP A 58 7.50 6.36 14.54
N VAL A 59 7.31 6.41 13.23
CA VAL A 59 8.35 6.64 12.22
C VAL A 59 9.60 5.77 12.44
N PRO A 60 9.46 4.44 12.50
CA PRO A 60 10.62 3.55 12.70
C PRO A 60 11.56 3.56 11.49
N ARG A 61 10.99 3.83 10.33
CA ARG A 61 11.69 4.08 9.06
C ARG A 61 10.98 5.12 8.23
N LEU A 62 11.70 5.70 7.29
CA LEU A 62 11.09 6.55 6.26
C LEU A 62 10.44 5.70 5.15
N SER A 63 9.33 6.20 4.61
CA SER A 63 8.73 5.76 3.35
C SER A 63 8.77 6.92 2.37
N VAL A 64 9.19 6.67 1.15
CA VAL A 64 9.54 7.72 0.18
C VAL A 64 8.65 7.71 -1.06
N ASP A 65 7.60 6.89 -1.06
CA ASP A 65 6.63 6.76 -2.15
C ASP A 65 5.23 7.13 -1.65
N ILE A 66 4.39 7.70 -2.50
CA ILE A 66 2.99 8.01 -2.20
C ILE A 66 2.11 7.00 -2.91
N ASP A 67 1.49 6.12 -2.14
CA ASP A 67 0.50 5.16 -2.63
C ASP A 67 -0.91 5.64 -2.28
N LEU A 68 -1.79 5.77 -3.27
CA LEU A 68 -3.16 6.25 -3.11
C LEU A 68 -4.15 5.25 -3.70
N ASN A 69 -5.32 5.10 -3.08
CA ASN A 69 -6.49 4.53 -3.73
C ASN A 69 -7.43 5.67 -4.17
N TYR A 70 -7.92 5.58 -5.40
CA TYR A 70 -9.09 6.36 -5.79
C TYR A 70 -10.32 5.79 -5.06
N ILE A 71 -11.12 6.67 -4.44
CA ILE A 71 -12.30 6.31 -3.65
C ILE A 71 -13.56 7.13 -4.02
N GLY A 72 -13.50 7.84 -5.16
CA GLY A 72 -14.57 8.76 -5.57
C GLY A 72 -15.89 8.05 -5.90
N THR A 73 -15.82 6.96 -6.65
CA THR A 73 -17.00 6.14 -6.99
C THR A 73 -16.62 4.67 -7.15
N ALA A 74 -17.53 3.77 -6.75
CA ALA A 74 -17.36 2.32 -6.93
C ALA A 74 -17.57 1.88 -8.38
N GLU A 75 -18.42 2.60 -9.12
CA GLU A 75 -18.80 2.25 -10.47
C GLU A 75 -17.68 2.52 -11.47
N ARG A 76 -17.50 1.58 -12.43
CA ARG A 76 -16.39 1.62 -13.37
C ARG A 76 -16.47 2.79 -14.34
N GLU A 77 -17.63 3.00 -14.97
CA GLU A 77 -17.77 4.03 -16.00
C GLU A 77 -17.67 5.45 -15.43
N PRO A 78 -18.34 5.81 -14.30
CA PRO A 78 -18.10 7.09 -13.64
C PRO A 78 -16.63 7.28 -13.22
N MET A 79 -15.97 6.25 -12.72
CA MET A 79 -14.53 6.31 -12.36
C MET A 79 -13.67 6.62 -13.61
N LEU A 80 -13.94 5.95 -14.73
CA LEU A 80 -13.22 6.21 -15.99
C LEU A 80 -13.43 7.64 -16.50
N ALA A 81 -14.64 8.18 -16.35
CA ALA A 81 -14.95 9.56 -16.70
C ALA A 81 -14.24 10.59 -15.79
N GLU A 82 -14.11 10.31 -14.49
CA GLU A 82 -13.41 11.19 -13.54
C GLU A 82 -11.88 11.08 -13.60
N ARG A 83 -11.34 9.94 -14.03
CA ARG A 83 -9.90 9.65 -14.00
C ARG A 83 -9.03 10.74 -14.64
N PRO A 84 -9.32 11.26 -15.86
CA PRO A 84 -8.52 12.34 -16.45
C PRO A 84 -8.47 13.59 -15.56
N GLN A 85 -9.57 13.94 -14.90
CA GLN A 85 -9.64 15.10 -14.01
C GLN A 85 -8.81 14.88 -12.75
N VAL A 86 -8.82 13.65 -12.18
CA VAL A 86 -7.95 13.28 -11.04
C VAL A 86 -6.48 13.43 -11.44
N GLU A 87 -6.10 12.90 -12.60
CA GLU A 87 -4.72 12.96 -13.11
C GLU A 87 -4.27 14.41 -13.35
N LEU A 88 -5.10 15.26 -13.97
CA LEU A 88 -4.82 16.68 -14.18
C LEU A 88 -4.70 17.45 -12.86
N ALA A 89 -5.61 17.21 -11.91
CA ALA A 89 -5.57 17.89 -10.60
C ALA A 89 -4.31 17.51 -9.82
N LEU A 90 -3.90 16.22 -9.87
CA LEU A 90 -2.66 15.76 -9.25
C LEU A 90 -1.43 16.44 -9.87
N GLN A 91 -1.37 16.53 -11.20
CA GLN A 91 -0.30 17.24 -11.91
C GLN A 91 -0.26 18.72 -11.53
N ALA A 92 -1.41 19.37 -11.40
CA ALA A 92 -1.49 20.77 -10.99
C ALA A 92 -1.00 20.98 -9.55
N VAL A 93 -1.31 20.07 -8.62
CA VAL A 93 -0.76 20.07 -7.25
C VAL A 93 0.76 19.99 -7.29
N CYS A 94 1.31 19.00 -8.00
CA CYS A 94 2.76 18.80 -8.12
C CYS A 94 3.44 20.02 -8.77
N GLY A 95 2.87 20.58 -9.84
CA GLY A 95 3.41 21.75 -10.54
C GLY A 95 3.50 22.98 -9.64
N ARG A 96 2.50 23.24 -8.79
CA ARG A 96 2.55 24.34 -7.80
C ARG A 96 3.66 24.18 -6.76
N LEU A 97 4.09 22.94 -6.51
CA LEU A 97 5.21 22.62 -5.61
C LEU A 97 6.56 22.62 -6.32
N GLY A 98 6.62 23.00 -7.60
CA GLY A 98 7.83 22.98 -8.40
C GLY A 98 8.31 21.59 -8.79
N LEU A 99 7.45 20.56 -8.68
CA LEU A 99 7.76 19.20 -9.05
C LEU A 99 7.39 18.96 -10.52
N GLN A 100 8.37 18.49 -11.30
CA GLN A 100 8.11 18.09 -12.68
C GLN A 100 7.53 16.68 -12.68
N THR A 101 6.40 16.48 -13.36
CA THR A 101 5.68 15.20 -13.39
C THR A 101 5.90 14.49 -14.72
N ARG A 102 6.26 13.22 -14.66
CA ARG A 102 6.27 12.31 -15.82
C ARG A 102 5.43 11.10 -15.50
N ARG A 103 4.39 10.84 -16.32
CA ARG A 103 3.63 9.59 -16.23
C ARG A 103 4.53 8.43 -16.66
N VAL A 104 4.59 7.40 -15.83
CA VAL A 104 5.27 6.16 -16.17
C VAL A 104 4.25 5.29 -16.92
N PRO A 105 4.54 4.85 -18.15
CA PRO A 105 3.67 3.90 -18.84
C PRO A 105 3.51 2.65 -17.95
N GLY A 106 2.28 2.24 -17.69
CA GLY A 106 1.98 1.08 -16.87
C GLY A 106 0.93 0.23 -17.55
N GLU A 107 1.12 -1.08 -17.52
CA GLU A 107 0.20 -2.09 -18.07
C GLU A 107 -1.03 -2.34 -17.17
N HIS A 108 -1.22 -1.54 -16.10
CA HIS A 108 -2.20 -1.82 -15.07
C HIS A 108 -3.27 -0.73 -14.92
N ALA A 109 -4.38 -1.08 -14.29
CA ALA A 109 -5.51 -0.19 -13.97
C ALA A 109 -5.15 1.01 -13.06
N GLY A 110 -3.87 1.29 -12.81
CA GLY A 110 -3.32 2.38 -12.02
C GLY A 110 -2.78 3.54 -12.88
N GLY A 111 -2.41 4.61 -12.20
CA GLY A 111 -1.59 5.69 -12.75
C GLY A 111 -0.36 5.88 -11.86
N LYS A 112 0.81 5.80 -12.46
CA LYS A 112 2.07 6.03 -11.76
C LYS A 112 2.78 7.25 -12.34
N TRP A 113 3.22 8.14 -11.45
CA TRP A 113 3.96 9.35 -11.81
C TRP A 113 5.29 9.36 -11.10
N ARG A 114 6.34 9.65 -11.86
CA ARG A 114 7.63 10.03 -11.31
C ARG A 114 7.69 11.54 -11.24
N LEU A 115 7.96 12.06 -10.05
CA LEU A 115 8.14 13.46 -9.77
C LEU A 115 9.64 13.73 -9.66
N THR A 116 10.13 14.74 -10.36
CA THR A 116 11.53 15.16 -10.27
C THR A 116 11.63 16.57 -9.71
N TYR A 117 12.64 16.81 -8.91
CA TYR A 117 12.92 18.10 -8.28
C TYR A 117 14.42 18.32 -8.15
N MET A 118 14.83 19.57 -7.95
CA MET A 118 16.19 19.90 -7.54
C MET A 118 16.25 19.88 -6.02
N GLY A 119 17.12 19.03 -5.46
CA GLY A 119 17.38 18.96 -4.03
C GLY A 119 18.07 20.24 -3.53
N VAL A 120 18.02 20.47 -2.21
CA VAL A 120 18.69 21.63 -1.58
C VAL A 120 20.22 21.55 -1.68
N ASP A 121 20.77 20.39 -1.97
CA ASP A 121 22.21 20.16 -2.26
C ASP A 121 22.57 20.36 -3.75
N GLY A 122 21.62 20.77 -4.58
CA GLY A 122 21.80 20.98 -6.02
C GLY A 122 21.75 19.69 -6.86
N ARG A 123 21.44 18.53 -6.26
CA ARG A 123 21.30 17.26 -6.98
C ARG A 123 19.85 16.97 -7.34
N PRO A 124 19.60 16.30 -8.48
CA PRO A 124 18.24 15.91 -8.82
C PRO A 124 17.73 14.82 -7.88
N GLY A 125 16.53 15.02 -7.32
CA GLY A 125 15.79 14.05 -6.53
C GLY A 125 14.56 13.53 -7.26
N THR A 126 14.05 12.38 -6.82
CA THR A 126 12.83 11.78 -7.38
C THR A 126 11.92 11.28 -6.28
N LEU A 127 10.60 11.42 -6.52
CA LEU A 127 9.51 10.80 -5.75
C LEU A 127 8.62 10.02 -6.72
N GLU A 128 7.88 9.07 -6.18
CA GLU A 128 6.86 8.34 -6.95
C GLU A 128 5.48 8.52 -6.31
N VAL A 129 4.47 8.72 -7.15
CA VAL A 129 3.05 8.72 -6.76
C VAL A 129 2.36 7.65 -7.57
N ASP A 130 1.68 6.73 -6.88
CA ASP A 130 0.89 5.67 -7.50
C ASP A 130 -0.58 5.83 -7.09
N VAL A 131 -1.49 5.88 -8.06
CA VAL A 131 -2.93 5.91 -7.83
C VAL A 131 -3.55 4.63 -8.37
N ASN A 132 -4.13 3.84 -7.47
CA ASN A 132 -4.82 2.61 -7.82
C ASN A 132 -6.32 2.88 -8.03
N PHE A 133 -6.82 2.61 -9.25
CA PHE A 133 -8.23 2.77 -9.60
C PHE A 133 -9.01 1.45 -9.54
N LEU A 134 -8.33 0.30 -9.41
CA LEU A 134 -8.99 -0.99 -9.28
C LEU A 134 -9.55 -1.21 -7.86
N LEU A 135 -8.74 -0.91 -6.83
CA LEU A 135 -9.13 -1.06 -5.43
C LEU A 135 -9.88 0.19 -4.92
N ARG A 136 -10.88 0.64 -5.69
CA ARG A 136 -11.63 1.88 -5.45
C ARG A 136 -12.77 1.75 -4.45
N THR A 137 -13.03 0.54 -3.99
CA THR A 137 -14.05 0.27 -2.96
C THR A 137 -13.33 -0.21 -1.71
N PRO A 138 -13.08 0.66 -0.72
CA PRO A 138 -12.49 0.25 0.55
C PRO A 138 -13.38 -0.77 1.28
N LEU A 139 -12.76 -1.72 2.00
CA LEU A 139 -13.46 -2.71 2.81
C LEU A 139 -14.17 -2.07 4.01
N TRP A 140 -13.57 -1.02 4.56
CA TRP A 140 -14.13 -0.22 5.65
C TRP A 140 -14.05 1.26 5.31
N PRO A 141 -14.94 2.09 5.90
CA PRO A 141 -14.94 3.52 5.65
C PRO A 141 -13.54 4.12 5.87
N PRO A 142 -13.02 4.88 4.89
CA PRO A 142 -11.80 5.65 5.07
C PRO A 142 -11.97 6.69 6.17
N GLY A 143 -10.86 6.99 6.86
CA GLY A 143 -10.80 8.07 7.85
C GLY A 143 -9.87 9.19 7.39
N SER A 144 -9.52 10.06 8.33
CA SER A 144 -8.44 11.02 8.17
C SER A 144 -7.48 10.92 9.35
N ALA A 145 -6.21 11.20 9.13
CA ALA A 145 -5.20 11.14 10.16
C ALA A 145 -4.17 12.26 10.01
N ASP A 146 -3.50 12.55 11.13
CA ASP A 146 -2.35 13.44 11.19
C ASP A 146 -1.07 12.62 11.12
N SER A 147 -0.08 13.08 10.36
CA SER A 147 1.22 12.44 10.37
C SER A 147 1.92 12.62 11.71
N ARG A 148 2.77 11.68 12.08
CA ARG A 148 3.78 11.93 13.10
C ARG A 148 4.68 13.07 12.64
N ARG A 149 5.16 13.84 13.59
CA ARG A 149 6.13 14.90 13.27
C ARG A 149 7.51 14.29 13.02
N ILE A 150 8.16 14.78 11.98
CA ILE A 150 9.55 14.44 11.68
C ILE A 150 10.33 15.76 11.78
N GLY A 151 10.93 16.00 12.92
CA GLY A 151 11.45 17.33 13.25
C GLY A 151 10.35 18.37 13.27
N SER A 152 10.50 19.43 12.46
CA SER A 152 9.52 20.51 12.33
C SER A 152 8.37 20.20 11.34
N PHE A 153 8.45 19.10 10.58
CA PHE A 153 7.55 18.78 9.47
C PHE A 153 6.43 17.82 9.86
N GLY A 154 5.28 17.96 9.21
CA GLY A 154 4.11 17.11 9.36
C GLY A 154 2.94 17.63 8.55
N VAL A 155 1.92 16.82 8.37
CA VAL A 155 0.67 17.16 7.68
C VAL A 155 -0.50 16.62 8.47
N SER A 156 -1.61 17.36 8.54
CA SER A 156 -2.79 16.99 9.30
C SER A 156 -3.99 16.70 8.40
N GLY A 157 -4.91 15.82 8.86
CA GLY A 157 -6.18 15.57 8.21
C GLY A 157 -6.08 14.89 6.84
N VAL A 158 -5.06 14.07 6.60
CA VAL A 158 -4.90 13.34 5.33
C VAL A 158 -5.91 12.21 5.24
N PRO A 159 -6.74 12.13 4.16
CA PRO A 159 -7.63 11.00 3.94
C PRO A 159 -6.82 9.70 3.80
N MET A 160 -7.20 8.66 4.55
CA MET A 160 -6.45 7.41 4.64
C MET A 160 -7.39 6.21 4.74
N LEU A 161 -6.98 5.07 4.18
CA LEU A 161 -7.72 3.82 4.34
C LEU A 161 -7.78 3.40 5.82
N ASN A 162 -8.79 2.60 6.17
CA ASN A 162 -8.94 2.03 7.51
C ASN A 162 -7.68 1.22 7.91
N LEU A 163 -7.34 1.25 9.20
CA LEU A 163 -6.13 0.61 9.72
C LEU A 163 -6.08 -0.89 9.40
N HIS A 164 -7.18 -1.65 9.58
CA HIS A 164 -7.19 -3.08 9.26
C HIS A 164 -6.95 -3.33 7.77
N GLU A 165 -7.46 -2.46 6.91
CA GLU A 165 -7.24 -2.55 5.47
C GLU A 165 -5.80 -2.23 5.08
N LEU A 166 -5.19 -1.22 5.71
CA LEU A 166 -3.78 -0.91 5.53
C LEU A 166 -2.89 -2.08 5.92
N VAL A 167 -3.16 -2.70 7.08
CA VAL A 167 -2.41 -3.86 7.57
C VAL A 167 -2.62 -5.05 6.63
N ALA A 168 -3.86 -5.37 6.26
CA ALA A 168 -4.16 -6.45 5.32
C ALA A 168 -3.45 -6.27 3.97
N GLY A 169 -3.44 -5.06 3.42
CA GLY A 169 -2.70 -4.72 2.21
C GLY A 169 -1.18 -4.88 2.36
N LYS A 170 -0.62 -4.60 3.56
CA LYS A 170 0.80 -4.81 3.87
C LYS A 170 1.13 -6.30 4.00
N LEU A 171 0.26 -7.09 4.64
CA LEU A 171 0.40 -8.54 4.70
C LEU A 171 0.38 -9.15 3.29
N ALA A 172 -0.57 -8.72 2.46
CA ALA A 172 -0.65 -9.17 1.08
C ALA A 172 0.62 -8.80 0.27
N ALA A 173 1.20 -7.63 0.50
CA ALA A 173 2.44 -7.23 -0.14
C ALA A 173 3.63 -8.09 0.31
N LEU A 174 3.73 -8.45 1.61
CA LEU A 174 4.77 -9.32 2.14
C LEU A 174 4.78 -10.67 1.40
N PHE A 175 3.64 -11.35 1.32
CA PHE A 175 3.54 -12.65 0.64
C PHE A 175 3.58 -12.55 -0.89
N GLY A 176 3.29 -11.36 -1.45
CA GLY A 176 3.32 -11.13 -2.90
C GLY A 176 4.70 -10.86 -3.48
N ARG A 177 5.62 -10.25 -2.71
CA ARG A 177 6.94 -9.81 -3.23
C ARG A 177 8.12 -10.02 -2.29
N SER A 178 7.90 -10.51 -1.07
CA SER A 178 8.92 -10.89 -0.08
C SER A 178 9.97 -9.77 0.19
N ALA A 179 9.57 -8.49 0.16
CA ALA A 179 10.50 -7.39 0.38
C ALA A 179 10.79 -7.17 1.88
N SER A 180 12.05 -6.96 2.23
CA SER A 180 12.46 -6.75 3.63
C SER A 180 11.80 -5.55 4.31
N ARG A 181 11.44 -4.52 3.54
CA ARG A 181 10.65 -3.37 4.04
C ARG A 181 9.24 -3.79 4.46
N ASP A 182 8.62 -4.73 3.72
CA ASP A 182 7.30 -5.23 4.08
C ASP A 182 7.36 -6.11 5.31
N LEU A 183 8.40 -6.94 5.44
CA LEU A 183 8.66 -7.74 6.63
C LEU A 183 8.84 -6.87 7.88
N PHE A 184 9.66 -5.83 7.79
CA PHE A 184 9.90 -4.88 8.87
C PHE A 184 8.62 -4.15 9.29
N ASP A 185 7.83 -3.69 8.31
CA ASP A 185 6.55 -3.01 8.58
C ASP A 185 5.54 -3.97 9.23
N VAL A 186 5.40 -5.19 8.73
CA VAL A 186 4.48 -6.21 9.27
C VAL A 186 4.82 -6.51 10.73
N ARG A 187 6.09 -6.75 11.04
CA ARG A 187 6.53 -6.97 12.42
C ARG A 187 6.16 -5.79 13.32
N GLY A 188 6.49 -4.57 12.90
CA GLY A 188 6.19 -3.36 13.66
C GLY A 188 4.68 -3.14 13.88
N LEU A 189 3.88 -3.35 12.85
CA LEU A 189 2.43 -3.20 12.90
C LEU A 189 1.79 -4.23 13.82
N LEU A 190 2.06 -5.50 13.62
CA LEU A 190 1.45 -6.57 14.42
C LEU A 190 1.88 -6.52 15.88
N ALA A 191 3.10 -6.08 16.17
CA ALA A 191 3.57 -5.84 17.53
C ALA A 191 2.92 -4.62 18.21
N ALA A 192 2.49 -3.61 17.44
CA ALA A 192 1.85 -2.41 17.94
C ALA A 192 0.35 -2.59 18.27
N GLY A 193 -0.26 -3.77 17.92
CA GLY A 193 -1.68 -4.08 18.15
C GLY A 193 -2.17 -3.75 19.55
N PRO A 194 -3.45 -4.02 19.87
CA PRO A 194 -4.28 -5.11 19.37
C PRO A 194 -5.07 -4.77 18.10
N PHE A 195 -5.24 -5.76 17.25
CA PHE A 195 -6.12 -5.71 16.08
C PHE A 195 -7.34 -6.61 16.31
N ASP A 196 -8.47 -6.24 15.71
CA ASP A 196 -9.58 -7.17 15.53
C ASP A 196 -9.13 -8.27 14.56
N THR A 197 -8.92 -9.47 15.09
CA THR A 197 -8.37 -10.61 14.32
C THR A 197 -9.30 -11.01 13.18
N GLU A 198 -10.61 -10.96 13.38
CA GLU A 198 -11.57 -11.35 12.33
C GLU A 198 -11.56 -10.34 11.17
N ARG A 199 -11.48 -9.05 11.45
CA ARG A 199 -11.29 -8.02 10.41
C ARG A 199 -9.96 -8.19 9.71
N LEU A 200 -8.89 -8.46 10.45
CA LEU A 200 -7.56 -8.64 9.86
C LEU A 200 -7.54 -9.85 8.92
N ARG A 201 -8.11 -10.99 9.34
CA ARG A 201 -8.23 -12.20 8.52
C ARG A 201 -9.08 -11.96 7.28
N LEU A 202 -10.26 -11.33 7.44
CA LEU A 202 -11.14 -10.97 6.33
C LEU A 202 -10.40 -10.13 5.27
N GLY A 203 -9.69 -9.09 5.72
CA GLY A 203 -8.90 -8.24 4.85
C GLY A 203 -7.77 -9.02 4.17
N PHE A 204 -7.02 -9.84 4.93
CA PHE A 204 -5.91 -10.65 4.43
C PHE A 204 -6.35 -11.63 3.32
N VAL A 205 -7.45 -12.35 3.55
CA VAL A 205 -8.00 -13.30 2.57
C VAL A 205 -8.58 -12.56 1.36
N SER A 206 -9.27 -11.44 1.58
CA SER A 206 -9.85 -10.64 0.48
C SER A 206 -8.76 -10.09 -0.44
N TYR A 207 -7.71 -9.46 0.12
CA TYR A 207 -6.58 -8.94 -0.66
C TYR A 207 -5.78 -10.06 -1.33
N GLY A 208 -5.58 -11.16 -0.62
CA GLY A 208 -4.93 -12.35 -1.16
C GLY A 208 -5.71 -12.95 -2.34
N GLY A 209 -7.03 -13.03 -2.23
CA GLY A 209 -7.90 -13.49 -3.31
C GLY A 209 -7.83 -12.65 -4.58
N MET A 210 -7.52 -11.35 -4.45
CA MET A 210 -7.33 -10.46 -5.60
C MET A 210 -5.95 -10.60 -6.26
N SER A 211 -5.01 -11.31 -5.61
CA SER A 211 -3.65 -11.48 -6.13
C SER A 211 -3.60 -12.42 -7.34
N ARG A 212 -2.47 -12.38 -8.09
CA ARG A 212 -2.22 -13.34 -9.18
C ARG A 212 -1.81 -14.72 -8.65
N ARG A 213 -1.21 -14.74 -7.47
CA ARG A 213 -0.77 -15.96 -6.79
C ARG A 213 -1.97 -16.71 -6.20
N ASP A 214 -1.92 -18.04 -6.14
CA ASP A 214 -2.85 -18.82 -5.35
C ASP A 214 -2.57 -18.60 -3.86
N TRP A 215 -3.49 -17.91 -3.20
CA TRP A 215 -3.32 -17.53 -1.80
C TRP A 215 -3.47 -18.69 -0.83
N ARG A 216 -3.93 -19.85 -1.30
CA ARG A 216 -4.00 -21.10 -0.50
C ARG A 216 -2.60 -21.66 -0.21
N GLU A 217 -1.61 -21.29 -1.01
CA GLU A 217 -0.23 -21.77 -0.93
C GLU A 217 0.65 -20.93 0.00
N VAL A 218 0.14 -19.80 0.55
CA VAL A 218 0.94 -18.97 1.44
C VAL A 218 1.19 -19.65 2.77
N SER A 219 2.42 -19.61 3.23
CA SER A 219 2.81 -20.25 4.49
C SER A 219 3.80 -19.37 5.29
N LEU A 220 3.89 -19.64 6.59
CA LEU A 220 4.86 -18.96 7.46
C LEU A 220 6.32 -19.28 7.08
N ASP A 221 6.57 -20.40 6.41
CA ASP A 221 7.93 -20.81 6.01
C ASP A 221 8.53 -19.90 4.95
N GLU A 222 7.69 -19.17 4.20
CA GLU A 222 8.12 -18.20 3.21
C GLU A 222 8.61 -16.88 3.81
N VAL A 223 8.30 -16.65 5.09
CA VAL A 223 8.63 -15.40 5.77
C VAL A 223 10.11 -15.43 6.16
N GLN A 224 10.94 -14.89 5.27
CA GLN A 224 12.39 -14.84 5.41
C GLN A 224 12.90 -13.43 5.11
N ALA A 225 14.06 -13.09 5.66
CA ALA A 225 14.74 -11.83 5.38
C ALA A 225 15.87 -12.06 4.40
N ASP A 226 15.82 -11.42 3.24
CA ASP A 226 16.92 -11.37 2.29
C ASP A 226 17.96 -10.36 2.79
N LEU A 227 19.16 -10.82 3.13
CA LEU A 227 20.24 -10.00 3.69
C LEU A 227 20.65 -8.86 2.74
N ARG A 228 20.64 -9.12 1.44
CA ARG A 228 20.97 -8.12 0.43
C ARG A 228 19.90 -7.03 0.37
N ASP A 229 18.63 -7.42 0.34
CA ASP A 229 17.50 -6.49 0.32
C ASP A 229 17.44 -5.69 1.63
N VAL A 230 17.67 -6.34 2.79
CA VAL A 230 17.81 -5.65 4.09
C VAL A 230 18.90 -4.59 4.00
N GLY A 231 20.12 -4.95 3.58
CA GLY A 231 21.24 -4.03 3.54
C GLY A 231 21.06 -2.86 2.57
N GLN A 232 20.49 -3.13 1.39
CA GLN A 232 20.41 -2.14 0.31
C GLN A 232 19.14 -1.30 0.35
N ARG A 233 18.01 -1.86 0.80
CA ARG A 233 16.69 -1.21 0.67
C ARG A 233 16.00 -0.90 2.00
N LEU A 234 16.33 -1.61 3.09
CA LEU A 234 15.74 -1.34 4.39
C LEU A 234 16.63 -0.43 5.26
N LEU A 235 17.89 -0.84 5.50
CA LEU A 235 18.78 -0.11 6.41
C LEU A 235 18.95 1.38 6.07
N PRO A 236 19.04 1.80 4.78
CA PRO A 236 19.14 3.22 4.45
C PRO A 236 17.95 4.08 4.87
N LEU A 237 16.81 3.47 5.13
CA LEU A 237 15.56 4.16 5.51
C LEU A 237 15.31 4.14 7.01
N LEU A 238 16.04 3.32 7.78
CA LEU A 238 15.89 3.25 9.23
C LEU A 238 16.41 4.51 9.91
N ARG A 239 15.79 4.84 11.06
CA ARG A 239 16.34 5.82 11.99
C ARG A 239 17.69 5.32 12.51
N ALA A 240 18.63 6.21 12.76
CA ALA A 240 19.91 5.86 13.38
C ALA A 240 19.66 5.11 14.71
N GLY A 241 20.31 3.98 14.90
CA GLY A 241 20.14 3.11 16.06
C GLY A 241 18.94 2.15 16.01
N ALA A 242 18.03 2.28 15.03
CA ALA A 242 16.89 1.35 14.88
C ALA A 242 17.26 0.06 14.13
N GLY A 243 18.42 0.00 13.51
CA GLY A 243 18.94 -1.18 12.81
C GLY A 243 20.07 -1.86 13.58
N PRO A 244 20.53 -3.02 13.08
CA PRO A 244 21.62 -3.76 13.68
C PRO A 244 22.97 -3.04 13.53
N ALA A 245 23.90 -3.32 14.43
CA ALA A 245 25.31 -3.11 14.12
C ALA A 245 25.70 -3.95 12.87
N ARG A 246 26.68 -3.48 12.08
CA ARG A 246 27.05 -4.16 10.82
C ARG A 246 27.43 -5.63 11.01
N THR A 247 28.00 -5.98 12.15
CA THR A 247 28.41 -7.34 12.52
C THR A 247 27.24 -8.28 12.85
N ASP A 248 26.05 -7.71 13.15
CA ASP A 248 24.91 -8.47 13.67
C ASP A 248 23.78 -8.62 12.65
N LEU A 249 24.02 -8.24 11.38
CA LEU A 249 22.97 -8.22 10.34
C LEU A 249 22.28 -9.57 10.17
N VAL A 250 23.03 -10.67 10.21
CA VAL A 250 22.46 -12.02 10.05
C VAL A 250 21.54 -12.36 11.22
N VAL A 251 22.00 -12.15 12.44
CA VAL A 251 21.24 -12.44 13.67
C VAL A 251 19.98 -11.56 13.73
N TRP A 252 20.14 -10.27 13.47
CA TRP A 252 19.01 -9.33 13.45
C TRP A 252 17.96 -9.69 12.39
N SER A 253 18.40 -10.07 11.20
CA SER A 253 17.49 -10.45 10.11
C SER A 253 16.76 -11.76 10.41
N ALA A 254 17.43 -12.71 11.04
CA ALA A 254 16.83 -13.96 11.49
C ALA A 254 15.79 -13.71 12.60
N ALA A 255 16.10 -12.86 13.57
CA ALA A 255 15.17 -12.44 14.62
C ALA A 255 13.94 -11.75 14.04
N LEU A 256 14.14 -10.78 13.10
CA LEU A 256 13.04 -10.10 12.41
C LEU A 256 12.09 -11.10 11.73
N ALA A 257 12.62 -12.09 11.02
CA ALA A 257 11.81 -13.12 10.36
C ALA A 257 11.10 -14.02 11.38
N SER A 258 11.76 -14.43 12.45
CA SER A 258 11.20 -15.28 13.50
C SER A 258 10.05 -14.60 14.24
N GLU A 259 10.25 -13.36 14.71
CA GLU A 259 9.23 -12.55 15.37
C GLU A 259 8.03 -12.29 14.44
N SER A 260 8.30 -12.05 13.15
CA SER A 260 7.23 -11.85 12.18
C SER A 260 6.38 -13.11 11.97
N ARG A 261 6.99 -14.31 11.94
CA ARG A 261 6.25 -15.59 11.84
C ARG A 261 5.35 -15.80 13.04
N GLU A 262 5.84 -15.53 14.23
CA GLU A 262 5.07 -15.64 15.48
C GLU A 262 3.83 -14.73 15.43
N LEU A 263 4.01 -13.46 15.07
CA LEU A 263 2.92 -12.49 14.98
C LEU A 263 1.93 -12.83 13.86
N LEU A 264 2.41 -13.38 12.74
CA LEU A 264 1.57 -13.79 11.61
C LEU A 264 0.71 -15.03 11.90
N SER A 265 0.96 -15.74 13.00
CA SER A 265 0.08 -16.84 13.48
C SER A 265 -1.36 -16.38 13.75
N ALA A 266 -1.60 -15.06 13.89
CA ALA A 266 -2.94 -14.50 13.96
C ALA A 266 -3.77 -14.65 12.67
N VAL A 267 -3.10 -14.74 11.50
CA VAL A 267 -3.75 -14.83 10.18
C VAL A 267 -3.43 -16.11 9.41
N LEU A 268 -2.44 -16.88 9.83
CA LEU A 268 -2.03 -18.17 9.25
C LEU A 268 -1.93 -19.24 10.36
N PRO A 269 -2.24 -20.51 10.06
CA PRO A 269 -2.73 -21.00 8.78
C PRO A 269 -4.13 -20.48 8.42
N LEU A 270 -4.46 -20.56 7.14
CA LEU A 270 -5.81 -20.26 6.67
C LEU A 270 -6.82 -21.25 7.29
N ARG A 271 -8.02 -20.76 7.60
CA ARG A 271 -9.15 -21.59 8.06
C ARG A 271 -9.76 -22.34 6.88
N ALA A 272 -10.49 -23.43 7.17
CA ALA A 272 -11.14 -24.25 6.13
C ALA A 272 -12.08 -23.43 5.24
N GLU A 273 -12.86 -22.51 5.83
CA GLU A 273 -13.78 -21.63 5.12
C GLU A 273 -13.05 -20.63 4.21
N GLU A 274 -11.89 -20.12 4.65
CA GLU A 274 -11.04 -19.20 3.89
C GLU A 274 -10.41 -19.93 2.68
N VAL A 275 -9.94 -21.15 2.89
CA VAL A 275 -9.45 -22.03 1.81
C VAL A 275 -10.55 -22.34 0.81
N ALA A 276 -11.78 -22.64 1.30
CA ALA A 276 -12.92 -22.90 0.44
C ALA A 276 -13.31 -21.66 -0.40
N PHE A 277 -13.34 -20.47 0.21
CA PHE A 277 -13.57 -19.21 -0.50
C PHE A 277 -12.55 -19.00 -1.63
N LEU A 278 -11.25 -19.12 -1.31
CA LEU A 278 -10.17 -18.97 -2.29
C LEU A 278 -10.23 -20.04 -3.38
N GLY A 279 -10.61 -21.28 -3.04
CA GLY A 279 -10.81 -22.36 -3.99
C GLY A 279 -11.90 -22.04 -5.01
N LEU A 280 -13.09 -21.64 -4.55
CA LEU A 280 -14.19 -21.27 -5.42
C LEU A 280 -13.83 -20.06 -6.31
N LEU A 281 -13.15 -19.06 -5.75
CA LEU A 281 -12.69 -17.90 -6.50
C LEU A 281 -11.66 -18.29 -7.59
N ASN A 282 -10.64 -19.10 -7.26
CA ASN A 282 -9.54 -19.43 -8.17
C ASN A 282 -9.89 -20.52 -9.20
N GLU A 283 -10.87 -21.37 -8.90
CA GLU A 283 -11.23 -22.50 -9.78
C GLU A 283 -12.48 -22.23 -10.61
N ARG A 284 -13.44 -21.49 -10.06
CA ARG A 284 -14.74 -21.26 -10.69
C ARG A 284 -15.05 -19.78 -10.96
N GLY A 285 -14.23 -18.85 -10.41
CA GLY A 285 -14.56 -17.43 -10.45
C GLY A 285 -15.84 -17.10 -9.68
N GLU A 286 -16.11 -17.86 -8.61
CA GLU A 286 -17.25 -17.64 -7.72
C GLU A 286 -16.84 -16.86 -6.49
N ILE A 287 -17.55 -15.76 -6.18
CA ILE A 287 -17.31 -14.94 -4.98
C ILE A 287 -18.36 -15.34 -3.94
N ARG A 288 -17.94 -16.12 -2.92
CA ARG A 288 -18.78 -16.65 -1.83
C ARG A 288 -18.39 -16.04 -0.48
N PRO A 289 -18.70 -14.77 -0.23
CA PRO A 289 -18.28 -14.06 0.98
C PRO A 289 -18.99 -14.54 2.25
N ASP A 290 -20.07 -15.28 2.12
CA ASP A 290 -20.74 -15.99 3.21
C ASP A 290 -19.82 -17.01 3.92
N LEU A 291 -18.76 -17.47 3.26
CA LEU A 291 -17.70 -18.27 3.87
C LEU A 291 -16.74 -17.46 4.74
N LEU A 292 -16.67 -16.15 4.55
CA LEU A 292 -15.73 -15.27 5.28
C LEU A 292 -16.39 -14.49 6.42
N THR A 293 -17.68 -14.20 6.30
CA THR A 293 -18.38 -13.35 7.28
C THR A 293 -19.89 -13.58 7.29
N GLY A 294 -20.49 -13.44 8.47
CA GLY A 294 -21.94 -13.42 8.64
C GLY A 294 -22.58 -12.05 8.41
N ASP A 295 -21.78 -10.98 8.26
CA ASP A 295 -22.27 -9.61 8.03
C ASP A 295 -22.78 -9.45 6.59
N ALA A 296 -24.09 -9.28 6.43
CA ALA A 296 -24.75 -9.14 5.13
C ALA A 296 -24.27 -7.93 4.33
N ALA A 297 -23.94 -6.81 4.99
CA ALA A 297 -23.45 -5.61 4.33
C ALA A 297 -22.01 -5.86 3.78
N MET A 298 -21.14 -6.49 4.56
CA MET A 298 -19.80 -6.85 4.13
C MET A 298 -19.86 -7.92 3.01
N GLN A 299 -20.77 -8.89 3.09
CA GLN A 299 -20.97 -9.85 2.00
C GLN A 299 -21.36 -9.16 0.69
N ALA A 300 -22.29 -8.21 0.73
CA ALA A 300 -22.70 -7.43 -0.45
C ALA A 300 -21.53 -6.62 -1.02
N LEU A 301 -20.73 -5.97 -0.16
CA LEU A 301 -19.54 -5.23 -0.54
C LEU A 301 -18.54 -6.13 -1.24
N LEU A 302 -18.20 -7.29 -0.67
CA LEU A 302 -17.22 -8.23 -1.25
C LEU A 302 -17.69 -8.79 -2.59
N ARG A 303 -19.02 -9.12 -2.76
CA ARG A 303 -19.56 -9.53 -4.07
C ARG A 303 -19.43 -8.45 -5.13
N ALA A 304 -19.55 -7.19 -4.74
CA ALA A 304 -19.45 -6.04 -5.64
C ALA A 304 -18.01 -5.53 -5.81
N HIS A 305 -17.07 -5.99 -4.96
CA HIS A 305 -15.72 -5.43 -4.91
C HIS A 305 -14.99 -5.55 -6.25
N PRO A 306 -14.51 -4.43 -6.85
CA PRO A 306 -13.94 -4.42 -8.20
C PRO A 306 -12.78 -5.38 -8.39
N GLY A 307 -11.89 -5.49 -7.40
CA GLY A 307 -10.73 -6.40 -7.43
C GLY A 307 -11.13 -7.87 -7.45
N LEU A 308 -12.10 -8.28 -6.63
CA LEU A 308 -12.60 -9.66 -6.61
C LEU A 308 -13.37 -9.98 -7.90
N ARG A 309 -14.21 -9.06 -8.40
CA ARG A 309 -14.91 -9.23 -9.68
C ARG A 309 -13.96 -9.34 -10.86
N TRP A 310 -12.90 -8.53 -10.87
CA TRP A 310 -11.84 -8.61 -11.88
C TRP A 310 -11.13 -9.98 -11.83
N LYS A 311 -10.76 -10.46 -10.64
CA LYS A 311 -10.18 -11.81 -10.47
C LYS A 311 -11.14 -12.89 -10.94
N ALA A 312 -12.41 -12.87 -10.51
CA ALA A 312 -13.42 -13.84 -10.89
C ALA A 312 -13.65 -13.88 -12.40
N LEU A 313 -13.73 -12.71 -13.06
CA LEU A 313 -13.87 -12.62 -14.52
C LEU A 313 -12.67 -13.24 -15.25
N ASN A 314 -11.45 -12.93 -14.81
CA ASN A 314 -10.24 -13.49 -15.43
C ASN A 314 -10.17 -15.03 -15.26
N VAL A 315 -10.54 -15.54 -14.10
CA VAL A 315 -10.61 -17.00 -13.85
C VAL A 315 -11.62 -17.66 -14.80
N ARG A 316 -12.85 -17.11 -14.90
CA ARG A 316 -13.87 -17.66 -15.79
C ARG A 316 -13.44 -17.66 -17.25
N ARG A 317 -12.85 -16.56 -17.72
CA ARG A 317 -12.29 -16.45 -19.09
C ARG A 317 -11.18 -17.47 -19.33
N HIS A 318 -10.24 -17.59 -18.40
CA HIS A 318 -9.12 -18.53 -18.52
C HIS A 318 -9.57 -20.00 -18.52
N ARG A 319 -10.63 -20.32 -17.75
CA ARG A 319 -11.19 -21.67 -17.63
C ARG A 319 -12.25 -21.98 -18.70
N GLY A 320 -12.61 -21.03 -19.55
CA GLY A 320 -13.67 -21.21 -20.55
C GLY A 320 -15.08 -21.39 -19.96
N ILE A 321 -15.31 -20.94 -18.71
CA ILE A 321 -16.60 -21.11 -18.03
C ILE A 321 -17.68 -20.19 -18.65
N ASP A 322 -17.28 -19.04 -19.18
CA ASP A 322 -18.18 -18.09 -19.89
C ASP A 322 -18.32 -18.42 -21.39
N GLY A 323 -17.88 -19.61 -21.87
CA GLY A 323 -17.85 -20.02 -23.26
C GLY A 323 -19.21 -20.50 -23.80
N GLY A 324 -20.18 -19.61 -23.88
CA GLY A 324 -21.52 -19.87 -24.45
C GLY A 324 -22.16 -18.66 -25.11
N ASP A 325 -21.39 -17.71 -25.67
CA ASP A 325 -21.90 -16.87 -26.74
C ASP A 325 -20.74 -16.23 -27.53
N GLY A 326 -20.73 -16.50 -28.85
CA GLY A 326 -19.70 -16.06 -29.75
C GLY A 326 -19.74 -14.56 -29.99
N GLY A 327 -18.60 -13.94 -29.97
CA GLY A 327 -18.45 -12.66 -30.64
C GLY A 327 -17.82 -11.55 -29.80
N VAL A 328 -16.72 -11.09 -30.38
CA VAL A 328 -15.96 -9.87 -30.10
C VAL A 328 -14.76 -10.06 -29.17
N ARG A 329 -13.65 -10.40 -29.81
CA ARG A 329 -12.30 -10.08 -29.29
C ARG A 329 -12.16 -8.55 -29.29
N GLY A 330 -12.52 -7.94 -28.17
CA GLY A 330 -12.13 -6.59 -27.84
C GLY A 330 -10.93 -6.66 -26.90
N ASN A 331 -9.78 -6.22 -27.37
CA ASN A 331 -8.64 -5.91 -26.50
C ASN A 331 -9.13 -4.98 -25.40
N VAL A 332 -8.98 -5.41 -24.17
CA VAL A 332 -9.16 -4.57 -22.97
C VAL A 332 -7.80 -4.53 -22.30
N ASP A 333 -6.98 -3.58 -22.77
CA ASP A 333 -5.79 -3.09 -22.07
C ASP A 333 -6.17 -2.30 -20.81
#